data_6ec4854c124408b2b7f465da163361e1
#
_entry.id   6ec4854c124408b2b7f465da163361e1
#
_cell.length_a   1.000
_cell.length_b   1.000
_cell.length_c   1.000
_cell.angle_alpha   90.00
_cell.angle_beta   90.00
_cell.angle_gamma   90.00
#
_symmetry.space_group_name_H-M   'P 1'
#
loop_
_entity.id
_entity.type
_entity.pdbx_description
1 polymer ?
#
loop_
_entity_poly.entity_id
_entity_poly.type
_entity_poly.pdbx_seq_one_letter_code
_entity_poly.pdbx_strand_id
1 'polypeptide(L)'
;MLTNNFLGDTIARLGFGAMRLPIIDNDASSIDQAAVDAMIDTAIAAGVNYFDTAYPYHGGMSEIVLGKSLARYPRDQFYLATKYPGHQIADAYDPAPIFEEQLVKCGVDYFDFYLLHNVYEASIDVYLDERWGIADYFIEQKKTGRIRHLGFSCHGRPETLKHFIEYGARKYAELEQHDPKTAALFANNNIMEFCQIQLNYLDWTLQDAAEKTKLLEDVGMPIVVMEPLRGGKLAALSDTQMQQLHTMQPGADSLNDGDKTAATCSAVEWAFRWLLGIESVRTILSGMSDLAQVEENCRIFQTASPLTKPEEDALLTIAESLKSGVPCTACRYCVDSCPQVIDIPMMLNAYNDLQFDTSFTVSMQMDAVPEGQRAQDCIQCEMCVQMCPQGIDIPVVLEELAGTLDKMPKWADLCRERAEAAAKLAAESRE
;
A
#
# COMPACT_ATOMS: atom_id res chain seq x y z
N MET A 1 -2.43 -7.15 22.51
CA MET A 1 -2.31 -6.95 21.04
C MET A 1 -2.95 -8.13 20.32
N LEU A 2 -3.84 -7.89 19.38
CA LEU A 2 -4.37 -8.92 18.49
C LEU A 2 -3.26 -9.49 17.61
N THR A 3 -3.22 -10.80 17.44
CA THR A 3 -2.26 -11.50 16.60
C THR A 3 -2.94 -12.52 15.70
N ASN A 4 -2.25 -12.97 14.66
CA ASN A 4 -2.65 -14.13 13.85
C ASN A 4 -1.42 -14.90 13.36
N ASN A 5 -1.67 -16.00 12.67
CA ASN A 5 -0.63 -16.74 11.97
C ASN A 5 -0.40 -16.12 10.58
N PHE A 6 0.85 -15.80 10.28
CA PHE A 6 1.27 -15.33 8.97
C PHE A 6 2.47 -16.15 8.49
N LEU A 7 2.24 -17.08 7.58
CA LEU A 7 3.26 -17.99 7.02
C LEU A 7 4.04 -18.79 8.09
N GLY A 8 3.37 -19.14 9.19
CA GLY A 8 3.97 -19.89 10.30
C GLY A 8 4.42 -19.02 11.47
N ASP A 9 4.57 -17.72 11.29
CA ASP A 9 4.95 -16.77 12.34
C ASP A 9 3.73 -16.16 13.04
N THR A 10 3.86 -15.83 14.32
CA THR A 10 2.84 -15.11 15.09
C THR A 10 3.06 -13.61 14.98
N ILE A 11 2.24 -12.96 14.15
CA ILE A 11 2.37 -11.54 13.80
C ILE A 11 1.24 -10.73 14.45
N ALA A 12 1.57 -9.53 14.95
CA ALA A 12 0.59 -8.55 15.41
C ALA A 12 -0.29 -8.09 14.23
N ARG A 13 -1.60 -7.95 14.49
CA ARG A 13 -2.54 -7.43 13.50
C ARG A 13 -2.27 -5.95 13.16
N LEU A 14 -1.64 -5.20 14.07
CA LEU A 14 -1.08 -3.87 13.82
C LEU A 14 0.39 -4.00 13.46
N GLY A 15 0.78 -3.53 12.27
CA GLY A 15 2.17 -3.35 11.86
C GLY A 15 2.55 -1.86 11.88
N PHE A 16 3.81 -1.59 12.16
CA PHE A 16 4.38 -0.25 12.16
C PHE A 16 4.96 0.07 10.77
N GLY A 17 4.33 1.01 10.02
CA GLY A 17 4.79 1.46 8.72
C GLY A 17 5.70 2.69 8.82
N ALA A 18 6.95 2.60 8.36
CA ALA A 18 7.95 3.66 8.48
C ALA A 18 8.01 4.63 7.27
N MET A 19 6.91 4.79 6.54
CA MET A 19 6.82 5.74 5.41
C MET A 19 6.53 7.18 5.86
N ARG A 20 5.99 7.38 7.08
CA ARG A 20 5.52 8.68 7.59
C ARG A 20 6.14 9.00 8.95
N LEU A 21 7.42 8.68 9.13
CA LEU A 21 8.15 8.98 10.36
C LEU A 21 8.18 10.50 10.62
N PRO A 22 8.22 10.94 11.89
CA PRO A 22 8.31 12.35 12.24
C PRO A 22 9.60 12.98 11.67
N ILE A 23 9.44 14.16 11.04
CA ILE A 23 10.53 14.87 10.37
C ILE A 23 10.79 16.22 11.04
N ILE A 24 12.03 16.73 10.91
CA ILE A 24 12.46 18.03 11.43
C ILE A 24 12.39 19.05 10.28
N ASP A 25 11.88 20.24 10.56
CA ASP A 25 11.85 21.39 9.64
C ASP A 25 11.20 21.10 8.25
N ASN A 26 10.25 20.17 8.18
CA ASN A 26 9.62 19.70 6.93
C ASN A 26 10.61 19.11 5.90
N ASP A 27 11.79 18.71 6.32
CA ASP A 27 12.73 17.98 5.47
C ASP A 27 12.47 16.46 5.56
N ALA A 28 12.00 15.88 4.47
CA ALA A 28 11.66 14.45 4.40
C ALA A 28 12.86 13.52 4.69
N SER A 29 14.09 13.98 4.50
CA SER A 29 15.32 13.24 4.81
C SER A 29 15.79 13.42 6.27
N SER A 30 15.28 14.44 6.97
CA SER A 30 15.64 14.77 8.35
C SER A 30 14.61 14.19 9.33
N ILE A 31 14.81 12.94 9.73
CA ILE A 31 13.90 12.23 10.66
C ILE A 31 14.29 12.53 12.11
N ASP A 32 13.30 12.79 12.97
CA ASP A 32 13.50 12.92 14.42
C ASP A 32 13.71 11.52 15.04
N GLN A 33 14.98 11.11 15.18
CA GLN A 33 15.35 9.82 15.75
C GLN A 33 14.80 9.64 17.17
N ALA A 34 14.79 10.70 18.00
CA ALA A 34 14.32 10.57 19.39
C ALA A 34 12.80 10.34 19.46
N ALA A 35 12.03 11.02 18.59
CA ALA A 35 10.61 10.78 18.47
C ALA A 35 10.32 9.36 17.95
N VAL A 36 11.05 8.90 16.92
CA VAL A 36 10.92 7.54 16.41
C VAL A 36 11.25 6.51 17.49
N ASP A 37 12.31 6.72 18.27
CA ASP A 37 12.68 5.80 19.36
C ASP A 37 11.54 5.67 20.38
N ALA A 38 10.91 6.77 20.79
CA ALA A 38 9.78 6.74 21.71
C ALA A 38 8.55 6.02 21.12
N MET A 39 8.28 6.23 19.83
CA MET A 39 7.19 5.55 19.10
C MET A 39 7.42 4.04 19.02
N ILE A 40 8.64 3.60 18.70
CA ILE A 40 9.02 2.18 18.63
C ILE A 40 8.94 1.53 20.01
N ASP A 41 9.44 2.21 21.06
CA ASP A 41 9.36 1.71 22.44
C ASP A 41 7.91 1.46 22.86
N THR A 42 7.02 2.39 22.56
CA THR A 42 5.59 2.28 22.85
C THR A 42 4.94 1.16 22.04
N ALA A 43 5.26 1.04 20.76
CA ALA A 43 4.71 0.00 19.89
C ALA A 43 5.13 -1.40 20.35
N ILE A 44 6.41 -1.62 20.62
CA ILE A 44 6.94 -2.91 21.10
C ILE A 44 6.35 -3.26 22.49
N ALA A 45 6.30 -2.30 23.40
CA ALA A 45 5.70 -2.52 24.74
C ALA A 45 4.22 -2.90 24.66
N ALA A 46 3.49 -2.40 23.65
CA ALA A 46 2.10 -2.78 23.37
C ALA A 46 1.96 -4.13 22.65
N GLY A 47 3.06 -4.74 22.18
CA GLY A 47 3.09 -6.03 21.49
C GLY A 47 3.06 -5.95 19.95
N VAL A 48 3.32 -4.79 19.35
CA VAL A 48 3.59 -4.67 17.91
C VAL A 48 4.94 -5.33 17.65
N ASN A 49 4.98 -6.24 16.67
CA ASN A 49 6.19 -6.98 16.34
C ASN A 49 6.50 -7.02 14.82
N TYR A 50 5.74 -6.32 13.98
CA TYR A 50 5.96 -6.21 12.54
C TYR A 50 6.28 -4.77 12.16
N PHE A 51 7.46 -4.56 11.56
CA PHE A 51 7.98 -3.24 11.17
C PHE A 51 8.28 -3.25 9.68
N ASP A 52 7.71 -2.28 8.95
CA ASP A 52 7.80 -2.18 7.49
C ASP A 52 8.48 -0.88 7.08
N THR A 53 9.49 -1.01 6.24
CA THR A 53 10.19 0.11 5.59
C THR A 53 10.38 -0.16 4.10
N ALA A 54 11.09 0.71 3.40
CA ALA A 54 11.50 0.51 2.02
C ALA A 54 12.71 1.38 1.68
N TYR A 55 13.48 0.95 0.68
CA TYR A 55 14.67 1.62 0.19
C TYR A 55 14.50 3.12 -0.08
N PRO A 56 13.41 3.60 -0.77
CA PRO A 56 13.27 5.02 -1.09
C PRO A 56 12.60 5.86 0.01
N TYR A 57 12.16 5.27 1.13
CA TYR A 57 11.42 6.04 2.14
C TYR A 57 12.31 7.07 2.81
N HIS A 58 11.80 8.30 2.93
CA HIS A 58 12.54 9.42 3.52
C HIS A 58 13.90 9.66 2.85
N GLY A 59 13.96 9.57 1.50
CA GLY A 59 15.22 9.72 0.78
C GLY A 59 16.28 8.65 1.10
N GLY A 60 15.85 7.47 1.57
CA GLY A 60 16.72 6.37 1.98
C GLY A 60 17.09 6.34 3.46
N MET A 61 16.61 7.34 4.25
CA MET A 61 16.90 7.43 5.69
C MET A 61 16.04 6.51 6.55
N SER A 62 14.86 6.09 6.08
CA SER A 62 13.93 5.30 6.89
C SER A 62 14.53 3.98 7.36
N GLU A 63 15.25 3.26 6.50
CA GLU A 63 15.95 2.00 6.86
C GLU A 63 17.00 2.23 7.96
N ILE A 64 17.78 3.31 7.87
CA ILE A 64 18.82 3.65 8.83
C ILE A 64 18.22 3.98 10.20
N VAL A 65 17.19 4.84 10.23
CA VAL A 65 16.56 5.30 11.47
C VAL A 65 15.82 4.15 12.14
N LEU A 66 15.04 3.37 11.38
CA LEU A 66 14.34 2.21 11.91
C LEU A 66 15.32 1.14 12.41
N GLY A 67 16.39 0.87 11.66
CA GLY A 67 17.44 -0.08 12.06
C GLY A 67 18.09 0.31 13.39
N LYS A 68 18.43 1.61 13.58
CA LYS A 68 18.97 2.13 14.85
C LYS A 68 17.99 1.95 16.01
N SER A 69 16.71 2.24 15.81
CA SER A 69 15.68 2.07 16.83
C SER A 69 15.51 0.60 17.22
N LEU A 70 15.44 -0.31 16.25
CA LEU A 70 15.24 -1.74 16.46
C LEU A 70 16.47 -2.44 17.02
N ALA A 71 17.69 -1.95 16.76
CA ALA A 71 18.93 -2.50 17.33
C ALA A 71 19.00 -2.47 18.86
N ARG A 72 18.10 -1.71 19.52
CA ARG A 72 17.96 -1.66 20.97
C ARG A 72 17.24 -2.90 21.57
N TYR A 73 16.64 -3.72 20.68
CA TYR A 73 15.85 -4.91 21.06
C TYR A 73 16.50 -6.20 20.54
N PRO A 74 16.31 -7.33 21.23
CA PRO A 74 16.69 -8.64 20.69
C PRO A 74 16.06 -8.90 19.32
N ARG A 75 16.84 -9.44 18.38
CA ARG A 75 16.44 -9.64 16.98
C ARG A 75 15.21 -10.53 16.82
N ASP A 76 14.99 -11.44 17.75
CA ASP A 76 13.87 -12.38 17.77
C ASP A 76 12.56 -11.80 18.34
N GLN A 77 12.56 -10.55 18.80
CA GLN A 77 11.37 -9.87 19.29
C GLN A 77 10.59 -9.13 18.19
N PHE A 78 11.14 -9.01 16.99
CA PHE A 78 10.49 -8.30 15.91
C PHE A 78 10.72 -8.96 14.56
N TYR A 79 9.79 -8.70 13.65
CA TYR A 79 9.86 -9.03 12.23
C TYR A 79 10.10 -7.74 11.43
N LEU A 80 11.09 -7.76 10.55
CA LEU A 80 11.47 -6.61 9.73
C LEU A 80 11.18 -6.89 8.26
N ALA A 81 10.46 -5.96 7.64
CA ALA A 81 10.17 -5.95 6.21
C ALA A 81 10.83 -4.76 5.52
N THR A 82 11.46 -5.00 4.37
CA THR A 82 11.90 -3.95 3.43
C THR A 82 11.65 -4.39 1.99
N LYS A 83 11.95 -3.49 1.02
CA LYS A 83 11.50 -3.68 -0.36
C LYS A 83 12.59 -3.31 -1.38
N TYR A 84 12.75 -4.13 -2.42
CA TYR A 84 13.61 -3.87 -3.57
C TYR A 84 12.96 -2.83 -4.50
N PRO A 85 13.63 -1.72 -4.85
CA PRO A 85 13.04 -0.58 -5.55
C PRO A 85 13.01 -0.72 -7.08
N GLY A 86 12.71 -1.90 -7.64
CA GLY A 86 12.66 -2.12 -9.09
C GLY A 86 11.60 -1.30 -9.84
N HIS A 87 10.70 -0.61 -9.13
CA HIS A 87 9.76 0.33 -9.69
C HIS A 87 10.37 1.71 -9.99
N GLN A 88 11.57 2.00 -9.50
CA GLN A 88 12.28 3.24 -9.81
C GLN A 88 12.91 3.13 -11.20
N ILE A 89 12.88 4.24 -11.94
CA ILE A 89 13.44 4.27 -13.29
C ILE A 89 14.96 4.28 -13.20
N ALA A 90 15.62 3.29 -13.83
CA ALA A 90 17.06 3.15 -13.87
C ALA A 90 17.52 2.56 -15.21
N ASP A 91 18.77 2.82 -15.61
CA ASP A 91 19.37 2.26 -16.83
C ASP A 91 19.65 0.74 -16.70
N ALA A 92 19.80 0.25 -15.47
CA ALA A 92 20.04 -1.15 -15.16
C ALA A 92 19.51 -1.49 -13.77
N TYR A 93 19.10 -2.75 -13.58
CA TYR A 93 18.57 -3.25 -12.34
C TYR A 93 19.43 -4.39 -11.82
N ASP A 94 20.24 -4.10 -10.80
CA ASP A 94 21.06 -5.10 -10.10
C ASP A 94 20.58 -5.22 -8.65
N PRO A 95 19.95 -6.35 -8.25
CA PRO A 95 19.44 -6.51 -6.91
C PRO A 95 20.52 -6.69 -5.84
N ALA A 96 21.70 -7.19 -6.21
CA ALA A 96 22.72 -7.58 -5.24
C ALA A 96 23.27 -6.40 -4.41
N PRO A 97 23.77 -5.30 -5.00
CA PRO A 97 24.31 -4.19 -4.22
C PRO A 97 23.23 -3.51 -3.36
N ILE A 98 21.99 -3.43 -3.86
CA ILE A 98 20.87 -2.83 -3.11
C ILE A 98 20.54 -3.68 -1.89
N PHE A 99 20.44 -5.00 -2.04
CA PHE A 99 20.14 -5.90 -0.93
C PHE A 99 21.21 -5.85 0.17
N GLU A 100 22.51 -5.85 -0.21
CA GLU A 100 23.60 -5.72 0.74
C GLU A 100 23.58 -4.36 1.47
N GLU A 101 23.31 -3.28 0.76
CA GLU A 101 23.16 -1.94 1.34
C GLU A 101 22.01 -1.90 2.34
N GLN A 102 20.87 -2.50 2.04
CA GLN A 102 19.69 -2.55 2.93
C GLN A 102 19.99 -3.30 4.22
N LEU A 103 20.72 -4.42 4.17
CA LEU A 103 21.16 -5.13 5.38
C LEU A 103 22.03 -4.25 6.27
N VAL A 104 22.96 -3.50 5.66
CA VAL A 104 23.83 -2.55 6.39
C VAL A 104 23.01 -1.42 6.98
N LYS A 105 22.13 -0.78 6.22
CA LYS A 105 21.24 0.31 6.68
C LYS A 105 20.36 -0.11 7.85
N CYS A 106 19.77 -1.30 7.76
CA CYS A 106 18.89 -1.83 8.80
C CYS A 106 19.68 -2.45 9.96
N GLY A 107 20.99 -2.70 9.83
CA GLY A 107 21.83 -3.30 10.85
C GLY A 107 21.45 -4.76 11.16
N VAL A 108 21.07 -5.55 10.14
CA VAL A 108 20.61 -6.93 10.29
C VAL A 108 21.33 -7.88 9.31
N ASP A 109 21.35 -9.17 9.65
CA ASP A 109 21.94 -10.20 8.78
C ASP A 109 20.92 -10.85 7.83
N TYR A 110 19.62 -10.67 8.11
CA TYR A 110 18.51 -11.21 7.32
C TYR A 110 17.24 -10.35 7.49
N PHE A 111 16.35 -10.44 6.50
CA PHE A 111 14.98 -9.91 6.57
C PHE A 111 13.97 -11.03 6.79
N ASP A 112 13.00 -10.79 7.65
CA ASP A 112 11.89 -11.74 7.84
C ASP A 112 10.95 -11.70 6.64
N PHE A 113 10.65 -10.49 6.15
CA PHE A 113 9.81 -10.26 4.98
C PHE A 113 10.54 -9.35 3.99
N TYR A 114 10.59 -9.77 2.74
CA TYR A 114 11.22 -8.98 1.68
C TYR A 114 10.29 -8.86 0.49
N LEU A 115 10.11 -7.67 -0.06
CA LEU A 115 9.13 -7.42 -1.10
C LEU A 115 9.78 -6.89 -2.39
N LEU A 116 9.25 -7.30 -3.53
CA LEU A 116 9.41 -6.56 -4.77
C LEU A 116 8.48 -5.33 -4.70
N HIS A 117 9.07 -4.13 -4.72
CA HIS A 117 8.36 -2.90 -4.38
C HIS A 117 7.54 -2.38 -5.55
N ASN A 118 6.25 -2.16 -5.30
CA ASN A 118 5.37 -1.41 -6.18
C ASN A 118 5.27 -1.98 -7.61
N VAL A 119 4.71 -3.18 -7.71
CA VAL A 119 4.34 -3.77 -9.00
C VAL A 119 3.12 -3.03 -9.55
N TYR A 120 3.27 -2.43 -10.73
CA TYR A 120 2.21 -1.73 -11.45
C TYR A 120 2.53 -1.73 -12.95
N GLU A 121 1.71 -1.12 -13.78
CA GLU A 121 1.75 -1.21 -15.25
C GLU A 121 3.10 -0.86 -15.87
N ALA A 122 3.83 0.13 -15.30
CA ALA A 122 5.14 0.53 -15.84
C ALA A 122 6.32 -0.21 -15.20
N SER A 123 6.17 -0.83 -14.03
CA SER A 123 7.26 -1.54 -13.35
C SER A 123 7.23 -3.05 -13.54
N ILE A 124 6.09 -3.62 -13.91
CA ILE A 124 5.95 -5.07 -14.02
C ILE A 124 6.97 -5.69 -14.99
N ASP A 125 7.21 -5.05 -16.12
CA ASP A 125 8.17 -5.54 -17.13
C ASP A 125 9.60 -5.62 -16.60
N VAL A 126 9.98 -4.73 -15.67
CA VAL A 126 11.30 -4.79 -15.00
C VAL A 126 11.43 -6.07 -14.18
N TYR A 127 10.40 -6.43 -13.44
CA TYR A 127 10.40 -7.63 -12.59
C TYR A 127 10.28 -8.93 -13.38
N LEU A 128 9.64 -8.88 -14.56
CA LEU A 128 9.48 -10.02 -15.45
C LEU A 128 10.68 -10.26 -16.35
N ASP A 129 11.54 -9.26 -16.54
CA ASP A 129 12.70 -9.33 -17.44
C ASP A 129 13.83 -10.16 -16.85
N GLU A 130 14.00 -11.36 -17.39
CA GLU A 130 15.02 -12.32 -16.93
C GLU A 130 16.46 -11.81 -17.09
N ARG A 131 16.71 -10.79 -17.93
CA ARG A 131 18.05 -10.18 -18.08
C ARG A 131 18.55 -9.58 -16.76
N TRP A 132 17.65 -9.15 -15.90
CA TRP A 132 18.01 -8.56 -14.61
C TRP A 132 18.18 -9.59 -13.50
N GLY A 133 17.68 -10.81 -13.68
CA GLY A 133 17.80 -11.90 -12.70
C GLY A 133 17.23 -11.61 -11.32
N ILE A 134 16.27 -10.66 -11.20
CA ILE A 134 15.76 -10.17 -9.92
C ILE A 134 15.13 -11.30 -9.12
N ALA A 135 14.21 -12.07 -9.72
CA ALA A 135 13.54 -13.17 -9.05
C ALA A 135 14.53 -14.27 -8.64
N ASP A 136 15.44 -14.65 -9.53
CA ASP A 136 16.43 -15.70 -9.26
C ASP A 136 17.40 -15.29 -8.13
N TYR A 137 17.79 -14.02 -8.07
CA TYR A 137 18.59 -13.49 -6.97
C TYR A 137 17.88 -13.64 -5.62
N PHE A 138 16.61 -13.24 -5.52
CA PHE A 138 15.88 -13.31 -4.25
C PHE A 138 15.46 -14.74 -3.88
N ILE A 139 15.27 -15.64 -4.84
CA ILE A 139 15.15 -17.09 -4.58
C ILE A 139 16.42 -17.61 -3.89
N GLU A 140 17.60 -17.21 -4.36
CA GLU A 140 18.85 -17.62 -3.73
C GLU A 140 19.03 -17.02 -2.33
N GLN A 141 18.61 -15.74 -2.10
CA GLN A 141 18.65 -15.17 -0.76
C GLN A 141 17.70 -15.90 0.22
N LYS A 142 16.55 -16.37 -0.25
CA LYS A 142 15.66 -17.21 0.55
C LYS A 142 16.28 -18.58 0.84
N LYS A 143 16.89 -19.21 -0.15
CA LYS A 143 17.59 -20.49 -0.01
C LYS A 143 18.72 -20.43 1.01
N THR A 144 19.44 -19.32 1.07
CA THR A 144 20.53 -19.10 2.04
C THR A 144 20.05 -18.62 3.41
N GLY A 145 18.74 -18.40 3.59
CA GLY A 145 18.14 -17.96 4.84
C GLY A 145 18.29 -16.46 5.14
N ARG A 146 18.74 -15.67 4.15
CA ARG A 146 18.84 -14.20 4.29
C ARG A 146 17.50 -13.49 4.06
N ILE A 147 16.53 -14.19 3.47
CA ILE A 147 15.12 -13.81 3.40
C ILE A 147 14.31 -14.99 3.94
N ARG A 148 13.38 -14.74 4.88
CA ARG A 148 12.46 -15.77 5.37
C ARG A 148 11.22 -15.89 4.49
N HIS A 149 10.59 -14.77 4.17
CA HIS A 149 9.40 -14.72 3.32
C HIS A 149 9.58 -13.69 2.20
N LEU A 150 9.37 -14.13 0.96
CA LEU A 150 9.45 -13.30 -0.23
C LEU A 150 8.04 -12.95 -0.72
N GLY A 151 7.78 -11.67 -0.95
CA GLY A 151 6.50 -11.18 -1.44
C GLY A 151 6.66 -9.97 -2.35
N PHE A 152 5.58 -9.26 -2.56
CA PHE A 152 5.59 -8.03 -3.36
C PHE A 152 4.54 -7.04 -2.88
N SER A 153 4.71 -5.76 -3.22
CA SER A 153 3.66 -4.75 -3.07
C SER A 153 3.10 -4.36 -4.42
N CYS A 154 1.79 -4.13 -4.50
CA CYS A 154 1.11 -3.85 -5.75
C CYS A 154 0.21 -2.61 -5.64
N HIS A 155 0.44 -1.65 -6.54
CA HIS A 155 -0.47 -0.53 -6.81
C HIS A 155 -1.15 -0.65 -8.18
N GLY A 156 -0.78 -1.67 -8.97
CA GLY A 156 -1.35 -1.92 -10.30
C GLY A 156 -2.82 -2.33 -10.25
N ARG A 157 -3.43 -2.36 -11.42
CA ARG A 157 -4.81 -2.83 -11.63
C ARG A 157 -4.94 -4.34 -11.37
N PRO A 158 -6.17 -4.87 -11.25
CA PRO A 158 -6.40 -6.29 -11.04
C PRO A 158 -5.70 -7.19 -12.07
N GLU A 159 -5.66 -6.76 -13.35
CA GLU A 159 -5.01 -7.53 -14.42
C GLU A 159 -3.49 -7.61 -14.23
N THR A 160 -2.86 -6.51 -13.80
CA THR A 160 -1.42 -6.46 -13.50
C THR A 160 -1.10 -7.33 -12.29
N LEU A 161 -1.92 -7.26 -11.24
CA LEU A 161 -1.79 -8.12 -10.07
C LEU A 161 -1.90 -9.60 -10.46
N LYS A 162 -2.92 -9.96 -11.23
CA LYS A 162 -3.14 -11.32 -11.72
C LYS A 162 -1.94 -11.82 -12.53
N HIS A 163 -1.47 -11.00 -13.48
CA HIS A 163 -0.29 -11.36 -14.30
C HIS A 163 0.94 -11.64 -13.44
N PHE A 164 1.16 -10.83 -12.39
CA PHE A 164 2.31 -11.03 -11.51
C PHE A 164 2.19 -12.26 -10.61
N ILE A 165 0.99 -12.58 -10.12
CA ILE A 165 0.69 -13.82 -9.40
C ILE A 165 0.97 -15.05 -10.30
N GLU A 166 0.53 -15.02 -11.56
CA GLU A 166 0.77 -16.08 -12.54
C GLU A 166 2.25 -16.24 -12.87
N TYR A 167 3.01 -15.14 -12.94
CA TYR A 167 4.46 -15.18 -13.08
C TYR A 167 5.12 -15.90 -11.92
N GLY A 168 4.78 -15.54 -10.69
CA GLY A 168 5.34 -16.19 -9.50
C GLY A 168 5.05 -17.70 -9.45
N ALA A 169 3.85 -18.11 -9.86
CA ALA A 169 3.47 -19.53 -9.95
C ALA A 169 4.25 -20.29 -11.03
N ARG A 170 4.50 -19.65 -12.20
CA ARG A 170 5.35 -20.25 -13.25
C ARG A 170 6.80 -20.45 -12.78
N LYS A 171 7.38 -19.41 -12.18
CA LYS A 171 8.75 -19.51 -11.63
C LYS A 171 8.85 -20.56 -10.54
N TYR A 172 7.81 -20.73 -9.72
CA TYR A 172 7.75 -21.82 -8.74
C TYR A 172 7.75 -23.20 -9.43
N ALA A 173 6.93 -23.40 -10.45
CA ALA A 173 6.85 -24.67 -11.17
C ALA A 173 8.17 -25.02 -11.87
N GLU A 174 8.89 -24.04 -12.43
CA GLU A 174 10.24 -24.20 -12.98
C GLU A 174 11.24 -24.58 -11.88
N LEU A 175 11.21 -23.87 -10.75
CA LEU A 175 12.07 -24.16 -9.60
C LEU A 175 11.83 -25.56 -9.04
N GLU A 176 10.56 -25.99 -8.92
CA GLU A 176 10.20 -27.32 -8.43
C GLU A 176 10.76 -28.44 -9.30
N GLN A 177 10.84 -28.26 -10.63
CA GLN A 177 11.43 -29.21 -11.54
C GLN A 177 12.95 -29.32 -11.41
N HIS A 178 13.65 -28.20 -11.13
CA HIS A 178 15.11 -28.15 -11.12
C HIS A 178 15.73 -28.23 -9.72
N ASP A 179 15.08 -27.65 -8.71
CA ASP A 179 15.51 -27.68 -7.30
C ASP A 179 14.29 -27.77 -6.37
N PRO A 180 13.68 -28.96 -6.24
CA PRO A 180 12.49 -29.17 -5.44
C PRO A 180 12.72 -28.90 -3.94
N LYS A 181 13.97 -28.93 -3.47
CA LYS A 181 14.30 -28.60 -2.08
C LYS A 181 14.16 -27.11 -1.82
N THR A 182 14.61 -26.28 -2.74
CA THR A 182 14.43 -24.84 -2.67
C THR A 182 12.96 -24.46 -2.89
N ALA A 183 12.27 -25.10 -3.84
CA ALA A 183 10.83 -24.88 -4.04
C ALA A 183 10.00 -25.14 -2.76
N ALA A 184 10.35 -26.17 -1.99
CA ALA A 184 9.67 -26.50 -0.73
C ALA A 184 9.82 -25.43 0.39
N LEU A 185 10.66 -24.40 0.18
CA LEU A 185 10.77 -23.26 1.09
C LEU A 185 9.67 -22.21 0.86
N PHE A 186 8.95 -22.28 -0.24
CA PHE A 186 7.92 -21.31 -0.61
C PHE A 186 6.52 -21.83 -0.26
N ALA A 187 5.66 -20.93 0.23
CA ALA A 187 4.26 -21.22 0.48
C ALA A 187 3.42 -21.10 -0.79
N ASN A 188 2.25 -21.74 -0.79
CA ASN A 188 1.19 -21.56 -1.81
C ASN A 188 1.62 -21.88 -3.25
N ASN A 189 2.66 -22.70 -3.46
CA ASN A 189 3.19 -23.04 -4.79
C ASN A 189 3.48 -21.79 -5.65
N ASN A 190 4.02 -20.75 -5.02
CA ASN A 190 4.35 -19.49 -5.66
C ASN A 190 5.64 -18.94 -5.04
N ILE A 191 6.54 -18.38 -5.85
CA ILE A 191 7.74 -17.72 -5.31
C ILE A 191 7.38 -16.43 -4.56
N MET A 192 6.20 -15.87 -4.79
CA MET A 192 5.63 -14.75 -4.03
C MET A 192 4.66 -15.30 -2.99
N GLU A 193 5.04 -15.27 -1.72
CA GLU A 193 4.31 -15.92 -0.63
C GLU A 193 3.19 -15.03 -0.07
N PHE A 194 3.27 -13.71 -0.25
CA PHE A 194 2.30 -12.72 0.22
C PHE A 194 2.29 -11.47 -0.65
N CYS A 195 1.22 -10.71 -0.56
CA CYS A 195 1.08 -9.44 -1.27
C CYS A 195 0.71 -8.29 -0.33
N GLN A 196 1.35 -7.13 -0.50
CA GLN A 196 0.98 -5.89 0.16
C GLN A 196 0.18 -5.02 -0.81
N ILE A 197 -1.07 -4.71 -0.47
CA ILE A 197 -1.96 -3.88 -1.28
C ILE A 197 -2.53 -2.70 -0.51
N GLN A 198 -2.86 -1.63 -1.22
CA GLN A 198 -3.68 -0.55 -0.70
C GLN A 198 -5.09 -1.07 -0.47
N LEU A 199 -5.55 -1.02 0.79
CA LEU A 199 -6.84 -1.57 1.17
C LEU A 199 -7.44 -0.77 2.34
N ASN A 200 -8.62 -0.21 2.10
CA ASN A 200 -9.48 0.45 3.06
C ASN A 200 -10.92 0.44 2.55
N TYR A 201 -11.86 0.83 3.38
CA TYR A 201 -13.28 0.76 3.03
C TYR A 201 -13.70 1.68 1.87
N LEU A 202 -12.96 2.77 1.58
CA LEU A 202 -13.19 3.64 0.44
C LEU A 202 -12.64 3.02 -0.85
N ASP A 203 -11.38 2.55 -0.81
CA ASP A 203 -10.71 1.96 -1.96
C ASP A 203 -11.26 0.57 -2.32
N TRP A 204 -12.10 -0.02 -1.44
CA TRP A 204 -12.80 -1.27 -1.71
C TRP A 204 -13.48 -1.28 -3.07
N THR A 205 -14.06 -0.16 -3.46
CA THR A 205 -14.67 0.05 -4.77
C THR A 205 -13.96 1.11 -5.62
N LEU A 206 -13.30 2.10 -5.03
CA LEU A 206 -12.68 3.21 -5.76
C LEU A 206 -11.40 2.78 -6.51
N GLN A 207 -10.61 1.84 -5.94
CA GLN A 207 -9.39 1.32 -6.55
C GLN A 207 -9.44 -0.20 -6.80
N ASP A 208 -10.62 -0.74 -7.01
CA ASP A 208 -10.86 -2.17 -7.28
C ASP A 208 -10.22 -3.10 -6.22
N ALA A 209 -10.10 -2.59 -4.95
CA ALA A 209 -9.45 -3.35 -3.90
C ALA A 209 -10.23 -4.63 -3.54
N ALA A 210 -11.55 -4.66 -3.74
CA ALA A 210 -12.37 -5.85 -3.61
C ALA A 210 -11.96 -6.96 -4.60
N GLU A 211 -11.75 -6.61 -5.86
CA GLU A 211 -11.30 -7.55 -6.90
C GLU A 211 -9.88 -8.03 -6.64
N LYS A 212 -8.98 -7.12 -6.26
CA LYS A 212 -7.59 -7.48 -5.86
C LYS A 212 -7.57 -8.44 -4.67
N THR A 213 -8.39 -8.18 -3.65
CA THR A 213 -8.52 -9.06 -2.48
C THR A 213 -8.98 -10.44 -2.91
N LYS A 214 -10.03 -10.50 -3.74
CA LYS A 214 -10.54 -11.78 -4.25
C LYS A 214 -9.49 -12.56 -5.05
N LEU A 215 -8.73 -11.91 -5.94
CA LEU A 215 -7.65 -12.56 -6.71
C LEU A 215 -6.60 -13.20 -5.80
N LEU A 216 -6.23 -12.52 -4.69
CA LEU A 216 -5.27 -13.04 -3.72
C LEU A 216 -5.86 -14.20 -2.90
N GLU A 217 -7.12 -14.09 -2.49
CA GLU A 217 -7.84 -15.15 -1.77
C GLU A 217 -8.01 -16.42 -2.62
N ASP A 218 -8.33 -16.28 -3.90
CA ASP A 218 -8.52 -17.40 -4.83
C ASP A 218 -7.24 -18.26 -4.98
N VAL A 219 -6.05 -17.69 -4.72
CA VAL A 219 -4.76 -18.41 -4.72
C VAL A 219 -4.19 -18.65 -3.31
N GLY A 220 -4.94 -18.31 -2.26
CA GLY A 220 -4.52 -18.49 -0.88
C GLY A 220 -3.36 -17.58 -0.45
N MET A 221 -3.15 -16.45 -1.13
CA MET A 221 -2.05 -15.53 -0.85
C MET A 221 -2.41 -14.55 0.28
N PRO A 222 -1.69 -14.52 1.41
CA PRO A 222 -1.93 -13.60 2.52
C PRO A 222 -1.76 -12.13 2.11
N ILE A 223 -2.55 -11.26 2.73
CA ILE A 223 -2.55 -9.82 2.46
C ILE A 223 -1.92 -9.05 3.62
N VAL A 224 -0.99 -8.17 3.29
CA VAL A 224 -0.52 -7.07 4.12
C VAL A 224 -1.20 -5.79 3.66
N VAL A 225 -1.82 -5.06 4.56
CA VAL A 225 -2.54 -3.82 4.20
C VAL A 225 -1.61 -2.62 4.27
N MET A 226 -1.55 -1.83 3.20
CA MET A 226 -1.00 -0.47 3.21
C MET A 226 -2.12 0.55 2.99
N GLU A 227 -1.89 1.80 3.41
CA GLU A 227 -2.84 2.92 3.32
C GLU A 227 -4.22 2.63 3.96
N PRO A 228 -4.28 2.04 5.17
CA PRO A 228 -5.55 1.69 5.82
C PRO A 228 -6.44 2.90 6.10
N LEU A 229 -5.82 4.08 6.26
CA LEU A 229 -6.47 5.37 6.51
C LEU A 229 -6.29 6.37 5.37
N ARG A 230 -5.80 5.91 4.21
CA ARG A 230 -5.56 6.73 3.02
C ARG A 230 -4.84 8.05 3.34
N GLY A 231 -3.63 7.92 3.89
CA GLY A 231 -2.82 9.06 4.28
C GLY A 231 -3.38 9.90 5.43
N GLY A 232 -4.34 9.36 6.20
CA GLY A 232 -5.02 10.05 7.29
C GLY A 232 -6.37 10.67 6.89
N LYS A 233 -6.75 10.65 5.61
CA LYS A 233 -8.03 11.22 5.14
C LYS A 233 -9.24 10.50 5.75
N LEU A 234 -9.14 9.20 5.98
CA LEU A 234 -10.21 8.40 6.60
C LEU A 234 -10.20 8.46 8.14
N ALA A 235 -9.23 9.15 8.74
CA ALA A 235 -9.20 9.40 10.19
C ALA A 235 -10.09 10.57 10.64
N ALA A 236 -10.56 11.39 9.68
CA ALA A 236 -11.34 12.60 9.95
C ALA A 236 -12.65 12.60 9.15
N LEU A 237 -13.63 11.82 9.61
CA LEU A 237 -15.00 11.90 9.11
C LEU A 237 -15.72 13.12 9.69
N SER A 238 -16.70 13.65 8.96
CA SER A 238 -17.53 14.76 9.44
C SER A 238 -18.37 14.35 10.66
N ASP A 239 -18.76 15.33 11.49
CA ASP A 239 -19.61 15.09 12.66
C ASP A 239 -20.91 14.36 12.29
N THR A 240 -21.51 14.67 11.14
CA THR A 240 -22.72 14.00 10.65
C THR A 240 -22.46 12.53 10.34
N GLN A 241 -21.34 12.20 9.66
CA GLN A 241 -20.96 10.83 9.34
C GLN A 241 -20.63 10.05 10.61
N MET A 242 -19.89 10.66 11.55
CA MET A 242 -19.60 10.04 12.85
C MET A 242 -20.88 9.78 13.66
N GLN A 243 -21.81 10.71 13.66
CA GLN A 243 -23.11 10.52 14.33
C GLN A 243 -23.90 9.35 13.73
N GLN A 244 -23.90 9.19 12.41
CA GLN A 244 -24.51 8.03 11.75
C GLN A 244 -23.88 6.71 12.22
N LEU A 245 -22.55 6.63 12.27
CA LEU A 245 -21.85 5.44 12.75
C LEU A 245 -22.13 5.16 14.24
N HIS A 246 -22.18 6.18 15.08
CA HIS A 246 -22.44 6.02 16.51
C HIS A 246 -23.83 5.42 16.78
N THR A 247 -24.84 5.71 15.95
CA THR A 247 -26.17 5.10 16.10
C THR A 247 -26.17 3.59 15.86
N MET A 248 -25.16 3.06 15.20
CA MET A 248 -25.03 1.62 14.91
C MET A 248 -24.30 0.86 16.02
N GLN A 249 -23.70 1.54 16.99
CA GLN A 249 -22.98 0.91 18.08
C GLN A 249 -23.92 0.21 19.08
N PRO A 250 -23.56 -0.98 19.60
CA PRO A 250 -24.35 -1.63 20.65
C PRO A 250 -24.47 -0.73 21.88
N GLY A 251 -25.70 -0.45 22.32
CA GLY A 251 -25.98 0.40 23.48
C GLY A 251 -26.19 1.89 23.17
N ALA A 252 -26.18 2.30 21.89
CA ALA A 252 -26.47 3.66 21.48
C ALA A 252 -27.86 4.17 22.02
N ASP A 253 -28.84 3.28 22.06
CA ASP A 253 -30.21 3.59 22.59
C ASP A 253 -30.22 3.80 24.11
N SER A 254 -29.20 3.42 24.85
CA SER A 254 -29.11 3.56 26.32
C SER A 254 -28.33 4.79 26.77
N LEU A 255 -27.76 5.55 25.85
CA LEU A 255 -27.03 6.79 26.15
C LEU A 255 -28.02 7.92 26.41
N ASN A 256 -28.46 8.05 27.67
CA ASN A 256 -29.13 9.26 28.13
C ASN A 256 -28.16 10.45 27.95
N ASP A 257 -28.74 11.61 27.56
CA ASP A 257 -28.11 12.88 27.17
C ASP A 257 -27.06 13.46 28.17
N GLY A 258 -26.70 12.72 29.21
CA GLY A 258 -25.80 13.16 30.28
C GLY A 258 -24.54 12.30 30.51
N ASP A 259 -24.46 11.10 29.97
CA ASP A 259 -23.32 10.22 30.22
C ASP A 259 -22.44 10.10 28.97
N LYS A 260 -21.55 11.09 28.76
CA LYS A 260 -20.56 11.14 27.68
C LYS A 260 -19.36 10.20 27.90
N THR A 261 -19.44 9.26 28.83
CA THR A 261 -18.35 8.36 29.21
C THR A 261 -18.35 7.02 28.48
N ALA A 262 -19.39 6.68 27.71
CA ALA A 262 -19.29 5.55 26.79
C ALA A 262 -18.33 5.95 25.67
N ALA A 263 -17.14 5.34 25.65
CA ALA A 263 -16.12 5.61 24.62
C ALA A 263 -16.70 5.29 23.23
N THR A 264 -17.05 6.35 22.48
CA THR A 264 -17.47 6.20 21.08
C THR A 264 -16.24 5.85 20.23
N CYS A 265 -16.36 4.85 19.32
CA CYS A 265 -15.29 4.50 18.40
C CYS A 265 -14.90 5.70 17.54
N SER A 266 -13.58 5.95 17.39
CA SER A 266 -13.08 6.95 16.45
C SER A 266 -13.23 6.48 15.00
N ALA A 267 -13.13 7.41 14.02
CA ALA A 267 -13.09 7.05 12.61
C ALA A 267 -11.96 6.06 12.29
N VAL A 268 -10.83 6.20 12.97
CA VAL A 268 -9.68 5.28 12.90
C VAL A 268 -10.07 3.87 13.34
N GLU A 269 -10.77 3.76 14.45
CA GLU A 269 -11.24 2.46 14.97
C GLU A 269 -12.25 1.79 14.02
N TRP A 270 -13.17 2.55 13.42
CA TRP A 270 -14.09 2.03 12.41
C TRP A 270 -13.36 1.46 11.20
N ALA A 271 -12.36 2.16 10.69
CA ALA A 271 -11.56 1.71 9.55
C ALA A 271 -10.77 0.42 9.88
N PHE A 272 -10.14 0.34 11.04
CA PHE A 272 -9.40 -0.85 11.46
C PHE A 272 -10.32 -2.05 11.73
N ARG A 273 -11.47 -1.85 12.36
CA ARG A 273 -12.45 -2.90 12.62
C ARG A 273 -12.99 -3.49 11.31
N TRP A 274 -13.18 -2.67 10.27
CA TRP A 274 -13.54 -3.13 8.94
C TRP A 274 -12.46 -4.05 8.35
N LEU A 275 -11.19 -3.64 8.38
CA LEU A 275 -10.07 -4.44 7.91
C LEU A 275 -9.88 -5.74 8.70
N LEU A 276 -10.15 -5.73 9.99
CA LEU A 276 -10.10 -6.93 10.83
C LEU A 276 -11.13 -7.98 10.42
N GLY A 277 -12.20 -7.60 9.72
CA GLY A 277 -13.22 -8.49 9.19
C GLY A 277 -12.79 -9.28 7.94
N ILE A 278 -11.70 -8.88 7.28
CA ILE A 278 -11.21 -9.56 6.08
C ILE A 278 -10.22 -10.65 6.49
N GLU A 279 -10.60 -11.92 6.27
CA GLU A 279 -9.85 -13.07 6.78
C GLU A 279 -8.45 -13.20 6.18
N SER A 280 -8.28 -12.87 4.91
CA SER A 280 -6.99 -12.90 4.20
C SER A 280 -5.97 -11.86 4.66
N VAL A 281 -6.41 -10.79 5.34
CA VAL A 281 -5.55 -9.75 5.93
C VAL A 281 -4.79 -10.31 7.11
N ARG A 282 -3.47 -10.22 7.12
CA ARG A 282 -2.59 -10.71 8.19
C ARG A 282 -2.09 -9.62 9.11
N THR A 283 -1.64 -8.51 8.54
CA THR A 283 -1.22 -7.33 9.30
C THR A 283 -1.64 -6.05 8.57
N ILE A 284 -1.90 -5.01 9.34
CA ILE A 284 -2.38 -3.71 8.85
C ILE A 284 -1.30 -2.69 9.20
N LEU A 285 -0.61 -2.20 8.16
CA LEU A 285 0.46 -1.22 8.33
C LEU A 285 -0.13 0.17 8.55
N SER A 286 0.10 0.73 9.71
CA SER A 286 -0.23 2.13 9.98
C SER A 286 1.02 2.99 9.91
N GLY A 287 0.99 4.04 9.06
CA GLY A 287 2.00 5.08 9.00
C GLY A 287 1.69 6.15 10.05
N MET A 288 2.28 6.01 11.22
CA MET A 288 2.09 6.90 12.36
C MET A 288 3.20 7.96 12.36
N SER A 289 2.83 9.22 12.56
CA SER A 289 3.76 10.37 12.51
C SER A 289 4.03 10.99 13.87
N ASP A 290 3.32 10.54 14.90
CA ASP A 290 3.51 11.00 16.27
C ASP A 290 3.14 9.90 17.30
N LEU A 291 3.52 10.13 18.55
CA LEU A 291 3.33 9.17 19.63
C LEU A 291 1.85 8.93 19.96
N ALA A 292 1.00 9.96 19.87
CA ALA A 292 -0.43 9.84 20.19
C ALA A 292 -1.14 8.89 19.21
N GLN A 293 -0.77 8.92 17.93
CA GLN A 293 -1.28 7.96 16.93
C GLN A 293 -0.83 6.53 17.25
N VAL A 294 0.40 6.32 17.73
CA VAL A 294 0.88 5.00 18.16
C VAL A 294 0.06 4.49 19.34
N GLU A 295 -0.14 5.34 20.36
CA GLU A 295 -0.90 4.99 21.55
C GLU A 295 -2.35 4.65 21.22
N GLU A 296 -3.03 5.46 20.39
CA GLU A 296 -4.40 5.21 19.95
C GLU A 296 -4.50 3.89 19.18
N ASN A 297 -3.65 3.69 18.17
CA ASN A 297 -3.69 2.49 17.35
C ASN A 297 -3.39 1.24 18.20
N CYS A 298 -2.40 1.29 19.07
CA CYS A 298 -2.10 0.19 20.00
C CYS A 298 -3.29 -0.14 20.91
N ARG A 299 -3.97 0.89 21.45
CA ARG A 299 -5.18 0.72 22.26
C ARG A 299 -6.30 0.02 21.47
N ILE A 300 -6.55 0.46 20.23
CA ILE A 300 -7.55 -0.16 19.35
C ILE A 300 -7.26 -1.64 19.16
N PHE A 301 -6.04 -1.99 18.75
CA PHE A 301 -5.67 -3.38 18.45
C PHE A 301 -5.48 -4.27 19.70
N GLN A 302 -5.69 -3.78 20.91
CA GLN A 302 -5.78 -4.61 22.11
C GLN A 302 -7.15 -5.28 22.26
N THR A 303 -8.23 -4.61 21.83
CA THR A 303 -9.60 -5.03 22.15
C THR A 303 -10.57 -5.01 20.98
N ALA A 304 -10.21 -4.41 19.84
CA ALA A 304 -11.09 -4.28 18.71
C ALA A 304 -11.55 -5.64 18.14
N SER A 305 -12.79 -5.70 17.73
CA SER A 305 -13.38 -6.82 17.00
C SER A 305 -13.81 -6.37 15.61
N PRO A 306 -13.92 -7.29 14.63
CA PRO A 306 -14.51 -6.98 13.34
C PRO A 306 -15.86 -6.27 13.45
N LEU A 307 -16.20 -5.49 12.44
CA LEU A 307 -17.55 -4.90 12.34
C LEU A 307 -18.60 -5.99 12.20
N THR A 308 -19.76 -5.78 12.78
CA THR A 308 -20.95 -6.55 12.46
C THR A 308 -21.46 -6.15 11.07
N LYS A 309 -22.28 -6.99 10.44
CA LYS A 309 -22.79 -6.70 9.08
C LYS A 309 -23.54 -5.35 9.00
N PRO A 310 -24.42 -4.97 9.96
CA PRO A 310 -25.05 -3.66 9.95
C PRO A 310 -24.04 -2.49 10.07
N GLU A 311 -23.02 -2.63 10.91
CA GLU A 311 -21.93 -1.63 11.04
C GLU A 311 -21.15 -1.48 9.74
N GLU A 312 -20.81 -2.61 9.10
CA GLU A 312 -20.12 -2.63 7.80
C GLU A 312 -20.96 -1.93 6.72
N ASP A 313 -22.25 -2.25 6.60
CA ASP A 313 -23.14 -1.67 5.60
C ASP A 313 -23.31 -0.14 5.81
N ALA A 314 -23.35 0.32 7.07
CA ALA A 314 -23.37 1.74 7.39
C ALA A 314 -22.05 2.43 6.98
N LEU A 315 -20.89 1.83 7.27
CA LEU A 315 -19.59 2.37 6.89
C LEU A 315 -19.43 2.44 5.36
N LEU A 316 -19.85 1.41 4.64
CA LEU A 316 -19.81 1.38 3.17
C LEU A 316 -20.78 2.42 2.56
N THR A 317 -21.91 2.68 3.19
CA THR A 317 -22.80 3.78 2.78
C THR A 317 -22.12 5.14 2.90
N ILE A 318 -21.35 5.35 3.97
CA ILE A 318 -20.52 6.56 4.13
C ILE A 318 -19.43 6.60 3.08
N ALA A 319 -18.75 5.47 2.80
CA ALA A 319 -17.76 5.39 1.73
C ALA A 319 -18.31 5.86 0.38
N GLU A 320 -19.53 5.42 0.03
CA GLU A 320 -20.19 5.90 -1.20
C GLU A 320 -20.43 7.42 -1.18
N SER A 321 -20.79 7.99 -0.02
CA SER A 321 -20.99 9.44 0.13
C SER A 321 -19.71 10.26 0.06
N LEU A 322 -18.54 9.62 0.34
CA LEU A 322 -17.21 10.26 0.24
C LEU A 322 -16.71 10.33 -1.20
N LYS A 323 -17.26 9.53 -2.10
CA LYS A 323 -16.92 9.57 -3.53
C LYS A 323 -17.51 10.84 -4.14
N SER A 324 -16.76 11.95 -4.03
CA SER A 324 -17.09 13.18 -4.76
C SER A 324 -16.54 13.06 -6.18
N GLY A 325 -17.41 13.22 -7.19
CA GLY A 325 -16.93 13.16 -8.57
C GLY A 325 -18.00 12.72 -9.56
N VAL A 326 -17.57 12.22 -10.70
CA VAL A 326 -18.47 11.76 -11.76
C VAL A 326 -18.96 10.33 -11.49
N PRO A 327 -20.25 10.02 -11.73
CA PRO A 327 -20.86 8.73 -11.40
C PRO A 327 -20.55 7.68 -12.49
N CYS A 328 -19.29 7.44 -12.79
CA CYS A 328 -18.88 6.43 -13.76
C CYS A 328 -19.09 5.01 -13.20
N THR A 329 -19.83 4.17 -13.94
CA THR A 329 -20.10 2.76 -13.57
C THR A 329 -19.15 1.78 -14.26
N ALA A 330 -18.10 2.27 -14.93
CA ALA A 330 -17.12 1.47 -15.68
C ALA A 330 -17.73 0.49 -16.70
N CYS A 331 -18.89 0.83 -17.28
CA CYS A 331 -19.57 0.00 -18.29
C CYS A 331 -18.84 -0.09 -19.64
N ARG A 332 -17.83 0.76 -19.88
CA ARG A 332 -16.90 0.81 -21.02
C ARG A 332 -17.51 1.13 -22.40
N TYR A 333 -18.80 1.44 -22.53
CA TYR A 333 -19.43 1.79 -23.83
C TYR A 333 -18.76 2.98 -24.52
N CYS A 334 -18.16 3.90 -23.76
CA CYS A 334 -17.45 5.06 -24.25
C CYS A 334 -16.06 4.75 -24.84
N VAL A 335 -15.46 3.61 -24.48
CA VAL A 335 -14.08 3.26 -24.89
C VAL A 335 -14.03 2.92 -26.37
N ASP A 336 -14.94 2.06 -26.84
CA ASP A 336 -15.00 1.60 -28.23
C ASP A 336 -15.31 2.75 -29.22
N SER A 337 -15.90 3.83 -28.72
CA SER A 337 -16.20 5.02 -29.52
C SER A 337 -15.08 6.06 -29.54
N CYS A 338 -14.04 5.90 -28.73
CA CYS A 338 -12.96 6.87 -28.59
C CYS A 338 -11.91 6.71 -29.72
N PRO A 339 -11.73 7.69 -30.62
CA PRO A 339 -10.75 7.60 -31.71
C PRO A 339 -9.29 7.66 -31.21
N GLN A 340 -9.06 8.15 -29.99
CA GLN A 340 -7.74 8.18 -29.31
C GLN A 340 -7.50 6.95 -28.44
N VAL A 341 -8.45 6.00 -28.41
CA VAL A 341 -8.34 4.77 -27.63
C VAL A 341 -8.05 5.03 -26.14
N ILE A 342 -8.58 6.15 -25.60
CA ILE A 342 -8.43 6.52 -24.20
C ILE A 342 -9.24 5.53 -23.34
N ASP A 343 -8.63 4.97 -22.31
CA ASP A 343 -9.36 4.21 -21.28
C ASP A 343 -10.15 5.20 -20.41
N ILE A 344 -11.30 5.65 -20.93
CA ILE A 344 -12.13 6.67 -20.28
C ILE A 344 -12.53 6.29 -18.86
N PRO A 345 -13.01 5.07 -18.55
CA PRO A 345 -13.33 4.70 -17.17
C PRO A 345 -12.14 4.85 -16.21
N MET A 346 -10.94 4.47 -16.64
CA MET A 346 -9.72 4.64 -15.84
C MET A 346 -9.43 6.13 -15.59
N MET A 347 -9.58 7.00 -16.61
CA MET A 347 -9.40 8.44 -16.45
C MET A 347 -10.43 9.06 -15.50
N LEU A 348 -11.71 8.66 -15.60
CA LEU A 348 -12.76 9.14 -14.71
C LEU A 348 -12.54 8.67 -13.27
N ASN A 349 -12.02 7.46 -13.08
CA ASN A 349 -11.65 6.97 -11.75
C ASN A 349 -10.48 7.78 -11.18
N ALA A 350 -9.43 8.04 -11.97
CA ALA A 350 -8.32 8.90 -11.56
C ALA A 350 -8.78 10.33 -11.20
N TYR A 351 -9.73 10.89 -11.98
CA TYR A 351 -10.35 12.17 -11.64
C TYR A 351 -11.05 12.13 -10.29
N ASN A 352 -11.88 11.12 -10.04
CA ASN A 352 -12.56 10.94 -8.75
C ASN A 352 -11.59 10.79 -7.59
N ASP A 353 -10.48 10.04 -7.80
CA ASP A 353 -9.42 9.90 -6.82
C ASP A 353 -8.79 11.25 -6.44
N LEU A 354 -8.50 12.08 -7.45
CA LEU A 354 -7.91 13.41 -7.25
C LEU A 354 -8.88 14.42 -6.61
N GLN A 355 -10.20 14.24 -6.79
CA GLN A 355 -11.19 15.04 -6.06
C GLN A 355 -11.17 14.74 -4.55
N PHE A 356 -10.84 13.51 -4.19
CA PHE A 356 -10.73 13.11 -2.80
C PHE A 356 -9.36 13.44 -2.20
N ASP A 357 -8.27 13.13 -2.92
CA ASP A 357 -6.90 13.39 -2.47
C ASP A 357 -5.90 13.46 -3.64
N THR A 358 -4.92 14.35 -3.55
CA THR A 358 -3.79 14.43 -4.48
C THR A 358 -2.75 13.35 -4.17
N SER A 359 -2.99 12.13 -4.63
CA SER A 359 -2.13 10.98 -4.39
C SER A 359 -1.07 10.80 -5.47
N PHE A 360 0.17 10.47 -5.07
CA PHE A 360 1.23 10.04 -6.01
C PHE A 360 0.83 8.81 -6.83
N THR A 361 -0.04 7.96 -6.30
CA THR A 361 -0.54 6.77 -6.99
C THR A 361 -1.22 7.14 -8.29
N VAL A 362 -2.02 8.21 -8.31
CA VAL A 362 -2.67 8.68 -9.54
C VAL A 362 -1.64 9.19 -10.54
N SER A 363 -0.68 10.02 -10.11
CA SER A 363 0.40 10.52 -10.99
C SER A 363 1.19 9.35 -11.61
N MET A 364 1.55 8.37 -10.79
CA MET A 364 2.27 7.17 -11.22
C MET A 364 1.47 6.35 -12.24
N GLN A 365 0.17 6.12 -11.99
CA GLN A 365 -0.71 5.40 -12.91
C GLN A 365 -0.88 6.13 -14.24
N MET A 366 -1.02 7.45 -14.19
CA MET A 366 -1.18 8.27 -15.38
C MET A 366 0.10 8.39 -16.21
N ASP A 367 1.28 8.42 -15.57
CA ASP A 367 2.56 8.39 -16.28
C ASP A 367 2.79 7.06 -17.02
N ALA A 368 2.21 5.96 -16.53
CA ALA A 368 2.25 4.64 -17.18
C ALA A 368 1.34 4.53 -18.41
N VAL A 369 0.40 5.48 -18.63
CA VAL A 369 -0.48 5.49 -19.80
C VAL A 369 0.32 5.89 -21.05
N PRO A 370 0.20 5.14 -22.17
CA PRO A 370 0.88 5.46 -23.42
C PRO A 370 0.57 6.88 -23.91
N GLU A 371 1.56 7.51 -24.54
CA GLU A 371 1.34 8.77 -25.26
C GLU A 371 0.25 8.60 -26.33
N GLY A 372 -0.60 9.61 -26.50
CA GLY A 372 -1.75 9.58 -27.40
C GLY A 372 -3.02 8.98 -26.80
N GLN A 373 -2.96 8.38 -25.57
CA GLN A 373 -4.10 7.78 -24.88
C GLN A 373 -4.38 8.41 -23.51
N ARG A 374 -3.72 9.52 -23.19
CA ARG A 374 -3.84 10.24 -21.92
C ARG A 374 -5.01 11.21 -21.93
N ALA A 375 -5.38 11.76 -20.78
CA ALA A 375 -6.47 12.74 -20.68
C ALA A 375 -6.26 13.98 -21.56
N GLN A 376 -5.01 14.50 -21.64
CA GLN A 376 -4.66 15.63 -22.49
C GLN A 376 -4.72 15.34 -24.00
N ASP A 377 -4.76 14.07 -24.40
CA ASP A 377 -4.83 13.67 -25.80
C ASP A 377 -6.28 13.63 -26.32
N CYS A 378 -7.25 13.99 -25.46
CA CYS A 378 -8.67 14.08 -25.84
C CYS A 378 -8.87 15.16 -26.89
N ILE A 379 -9.41 14.78 -28.07
CA ILE A 379 -9.73 15.69 -29.18
C ILE A 379 -11.12 16.32 -29.08
N GLN A 380 -11.80 16.16 -27.97
CA GLN A 380 -13.11 16.73 -27.64
C GLN A 380 -14.20 16.45 -28.72
N CYS A 381 -14.20 15.27 -29.30
CA CYS A 381 -15.14 14.86 -30.35
C CYS A 381 -16.54 14.46 -29.84
N GLU A 382 -16.77 14.43 -28.53
CA GLU A 382 -18.04 14.14 -27.83
C GLU A 382 -18.69 12.79 -28.15
N MET A 383 -18.05 11.89 -28.89
CA MET A 383 -18.64 10.58 -29.23
C MET A 383 -18.87 9.73 -27.95
N CYS A 384 -18.00 9.85 -26.96
CA CYS A 384 -18.12 9.17 -25.67
C CYS A 384 -19.30 9.66 -24.84
N VAL A 385 -19.70 10.94 -24.95
CA VAL A 385 -20.86 11.54 -24.25
C VAL A 385 -22.15 10.86 -24.67
N GLN A 386 -22.32 10.66 -25.99
CA GLN A 386 -23.51 10.01 -26.56
C GLN A 386 -23.65 8.54 -26.14
N MET A 387 -22.52 7.90 -25.82
CA MET A 387 -22.47 6.50 -25.40
C MET A 387 -22.59 6.33 -23.88
N CYS A 388 -22.48 7.42 -23.10
CA CYS A 388 -22.48 7.35 -21.66
C CYS A 388 -23.90 7.25 -21.08
N PRO A 389 -24.30 6.10 -20.46
CA PRO A 389 -25.63 5.97 -19.89
C PRO A 389 -25.84 6.84 -18.63
N GLN A 390 -24.74 7.36 -18.05
CA GLN A 390 -24.77 8.25 -16.89
C GLN A 390 -24.83 9.75 -17.27
N GLY A 391 -24.76 10.07 -18.56
CA GLY A 391 -24.79 11.45 -19.03
C GLY A 391 -23.58 12.30 -18.61
N ILE A 392 -22.44 11.68 -18.38
CA ILE A 392 -21.20 12.37 -17.98
C ILE A 392 -20.67 13.18 -19.17
N ASP A 393 -20.36 14.46 -18.94
CA ASP A 393 -19.61 15.29 -19.89
C ASP A 393 -18.11 14.90 -19.84
N ILE A 394 -17.79 13.79 -20.49
CA ILE A 394 -16.47 13.16 -20.44
C ILE A 394 -15.35 14.09 -20.92
N PRO A 395 -15.48 14.86 -22.04
CA PRO A 395 -14.42 15.76 -22.48
C PRO A 395 -14.06 16.82 -21.45
N VAL A 396 -15.05 17.41 -20.78
CA VAL A 396 -14.82 18.39 -19.70
C VAL A 396 -14.06 17.79 -18.55
N VAL A 397 -14.45 16.58 -18.11
CA VAL A 397 -13.76 15.89 -17.01
C VAL A 397 -12.32 15.52 -17.38
N LEU A 398 -12.07 15.10 -18.63
CA LEU A 398 -10.70 14.81 -19.09
C LEU A 398 -9.84 16.07 -19.16
N GLU A 399 -10.40 17.22 -19.55
CA GLU A 399 -9.70 18.51 -19.55
C GLU A 399 -9.32 18.94 -18.11
N GLU A 400 -10.26 18.84 -17.16
CA GLU A 400 -10.01 19.14 -15.75
C GLU A 400 -8.96 18.19 -15.14
N LEU A 401 -9.02 16.90 -15.47
CA LEU A 401 -8.02 15.91 -15.05
C LEU A 401 -6.64 16.27 -15.59
N ALA A 402 -6.53 16.56 -16.90
CA ALA A 402 -5.28 16.97 -17.53
C ALA A 402 -4.68 18.23 -16.87
N GLY A 403 -5.52 19.25 -16.61
CA GLY A 403 -5.09 20.48 -15.92
C GLY A 403 -4.66 20.26 -14.46
N THR A 404 -5.18 19.23 -13.79
CA THR A 404 -4.76 18.86 -12.44
C THR A 404 -3.44 18.11 -12.47
N LEU A 405 -3.30 17.14 -13.36
CA LEU A 405 -2.07 16.34 -13.52
C LEU A 405 -0.87 17.20 -13.97
N ASP A 406 -1.09 18.24 -14.80
CA ASP A 406 -0.03 19.17 -15.23
C ASP A 406 0.60 19.95 -14.06
N LYS A 407 -0.15 20.15 -12.97
CA LYS A 407 0.33 20.80 -11.74
C LYS A 407 0.99 19.85 -10.75
N MET A 408 0.86 18.56 -10.96
CA MET A 408 1.44 17.54 -10.09
C MET A 408 2.88 17.21 -10.50
N PRO A 409 3.76 16.86 -9.53
CA PRO A 409 5.08 16.34 -9.87
C PRO A 409 4.97 15.07 -10.73
N LYS A 410 5.78 15.00 -11.78
CA LYS A 410 5.86 13.78 -12.59
C LYS A 410 6.56 12.67 -11.82
N TRP A 411 6.07 11.46 -11.96
CA TRP A 411 6.64 10.31 -11.26
C TRP A 411 8.12 10.09 -11.60
N ALA A 412 8.49 10.26 -12.86
CA ALA A 412 9.88 10.15 -13.31
C ALA A 412 10.83 11.16 -12.63
N ASP A 413 10.36 12.40 -12.37
CA ASP A 413 11.14 13.41 -11.66
C ASP A 413 11.32 13.03 -10.20
N LEU A 414 10.25 12.58 -9.54
CA LEU A 414 10.31 12.08 -8.16
C LEU A 414 11.24 10.87 -8.00
N CYS A 415 11.23 9.95 -8.96
CA CYS A 415 12.16 8.81 -8.96
C CYS A 415 13.62 9.27 -9.08
N ARG A 416 13.89 10.26 -9.95
CA ARG A 416 15.23 10.82 -10.11
C ARG A 416 15.73 11.53 -8.86
N GLU A 417 14.91 12.40 -8.26
CA GLU A 417 15.23 13.08 -7.01
C GLU A 417 15.54 12.09 -5.87
N ARG A 418 14.76 11.01 -5.78
CA ARG A 418 14.98 9.95 -4.78
C ARG A 418 16.28 9.19 -5.03
N ALA A 419 16.60 8.89 -6.30
CA ALA A 419 17.84 8.23 -6.67
C ALA A 419 19.07 9.11 -6.37
N GLU A 420 19.00 10.40 -6.67
CA GLU A 420 20.05 11.38 -6.34
C GLU A 420 20.26 11.53 -4.82
N ALA A 421 19.17 11.58 -4.06
CA ALA A 421 19.24 11.63 -2.59
C ALA A 421 19.89 10.35 -2.03
N ALA A 422 19.52 9.18 -2.52
CA ALA A 422 20.12 7.92 -2.11
C ALA A 422 21.61 7.83 -2.46
N ALA A 423 22.00 8.28 -3.65
CA ALA A 423 23.40 8.30 -4.07
C ALA A 423 24.26 9.25 -3.21
N LYS A 424 23.72 10.41 -2.85
CA LYS A 424 24.38 11.37 -1.95
C LYS A 424 24.61 10.74 -0.58
N LEU A 425 23.58 10.10 -0.02
CA LEU A 425 23.66 9.43 1.27
C LEU A 425 24.72 8.31 1.28
N ALA A 426 24.74 7.50 0.21
CA ALA A 426 25.75 6.44 0.06
C ALA A 426 27.18 6.97 -0.07
N ALA A 427 27.37 8.17 -0.60
CA ALA A 427 28.67 8.83 -0.65
C ALA A 427 29.12 9.32 0.74
N GLU A 428 28.21 9.95 1.49
CA GLU A 428 28.48 10.46 2.86
C GLU A 428 28.74 9.33 3.88
N SER A 429 28.16 8.16 3.68
CA SER A 429 28.37 7.00 4.57
C SER A 429 29.70 6.26 4.34
N ARG A 430 30.44 6.60 3.26
CA ARG A 430 31.75 6.01 2.94
C ARG A 430 32.94 6.89 3.40
N GLU A 431 32.67 8.12 3.84
CA GLU A 431 33.61 9.00 4.51
C GLU A 431 33.52 8.86 6.04
#